data_b10ed9ca1c247c31e720ee7ff3bc9939
#
_entry.id   b10ed9ca1c247c31e720ee7ff3bc9939
#
_cell.length_a   1.000
_cell.length_b   1.000
_cell.length_c   1.000
_cell.angle_alpha   90.00
_cell.angle_beta   90.00
_cell.angle_gamma   90.00
#
_symmetry.space_group_name_H-M   'P 1'
#
loop_
_entity.id
_entity.type
_entity.pdbx_description
1 polymer ?
#
loop_
_entity_poly.entity_id
_entity_poly.type
_entity_poly.pdbx_seq_one_letter_code
_entity_poly.pdbx_strand_id
1 'polypeptide(L)'
;MKNSTVLPAQSILIEDRSMASLLRPALTLFVVMSVITGLLYPLLTTGIARAVFPTQAAGSLIEQNGKVIGSTLIGQLFTDSRHFWSRPSATSPAYNAAASSGSNQGPLNPALADAVKTRIEALRAADPGNTQAIPADLVTASASGLDPHISVAAANYQVARVAKSRNLPVNRVQQLVDAQIEPRA
;
A
#
# COMPACT_ATOMS: atom_id res chain seq x y z
N MET A 1 24.12 -45.66 65.26
CA MET A 1 24.63 -44.27 65.07
C MET A 1 24.83 -44.07 63.58
N LYS A 2 23.91 -43.30 62.90
CA LYS A 2 24.06 -42.99 61.51
C LYS A 2 24.65 -41.56 61.39
N ASN A 3 25.87 -41.46 60.89
CA ASN A 3 26.46 -40.17 60.57
C ASN A 3 25.83 -39.58 59.35
N SER A 4 25.06 -38.53 59.52
CA SER A 4 24.53 -37.70 58.41
C SER A 4 25.65 -36.73 58.00
N THR A 5 26.27 -36.99 56.84
CA THR A 5 27.20 -36.08 56.18
C THR A 5 26.38 -34.94 55.57
N VAL A 6 26.38 -33.80 56.23
CA VAL A 6 25.78 -32.56 55.66
C VAL A 6 26.79 -32.02 54.62
N LEU A 7 26.37 -32.02 53.35
CA LEU A 7 27.11 -31.37 52.27
C LEU A 7 27.11 -29.86 52.48
N PRO A 8 28.25 -29.16 52.30
CA PRO A 8 28.27 -27.71 52.44
C PRO A 8 27.42 -27.05 51.32
N ALA A 9 26.54 -26.15 51.75
CA ALA A 9 25.82 -25.31 50.82
C ALA A 9 26.82 -24.50 49.98
N GLN A 10 26.90 -24.79 48.68
CA GLN A 10 27.61 -23.92 47.74
C GLN A 10 26.91 -22.56 47.79
N SER A 11 27.58 -21.59 48.40
CA SER A 11 27.20 -20.17 48.29
C SER A 11 27.32 -19.78 46.81
N ILE A 12 26.20 -19.62 46.14
CA ILE A 12 26.12 -19.00 44.81
C ILE A 12 26.63 -17.58 45.03
N LEU A 13 27.88 -17.33 44.71
CA LEU A 13 28.43 -15.97 44.65
C LEU A 13 27.70 -15.28 43.53
N ILE A 14 26.69 -14.50 43.88
CA ILE A 14 26.12 -13.49 42.98
C ILE A 14 27.22 -12.44 42.84
N GLU A 15 28.04 -12.59 41.80
CA GLU A 15 28.98 -11.55 41.40
C GLU A 15 28.15 -10.27 41.17
N ASP A 16 28.37 -9.30 42.02
CA ASP A 16 27.77 -7.96 41.92
C ASP A 16 28.38 -7.25 40.68
N ARG A 17 27.89 -7.63 39.50
CA ARG A 17 28.36 -7.08 38.22
C ARG A 17 27.96 -5.60 38.19
N SER A 18 28.94 -4.74 38.39
CA SER A 18 28.78 -3.30 38.22
C SER A 18 28.04 -3.01 36.94
N MET A 19 27.03 -2.10 36.97
CA MET A 19 26.30 -1.61 35.78
C MET A 19 27.25 -1.22 34.64
N ALA A 20 28.44 -0.69 34.96
CA ALA A 20 29.47 -0.37 33.98
C ALA A 20 30.00 -1.58 33.22
N SER A 21 30.03 -2.79 33.84
CA SER A 21 30.47 -4.02 33.15
C SER A 21 29.48 -4.55 32.13
N LEU A 22 28.21 -4.18 32.26
CA LEU A 22 27.13 -4.53 31.30
C LEU A 22 27.02 -3.51 30.14
N LEU A 23 27.40 -2.26 30.36
CA LEU A 23 27.29 -1.20 29.35
C LEU A 23 28.19 -1.45 28.14
N ARG A 24 29.42 -1.91 28.34
CA ARG A 24 30.34 -2.19 27.22
C ARG A 24 29.80 -3.24 26.25
N PRO A 25 29.41 -4.46 26.68
CA PRO A 25 28.87 -5.46 25.77
C PRO A 25 27.53 -5.02 25.16
N ALA A 26 26.69 -4.31 25.92
CA ALA A 26 25.43 -3.78 25.42
C ALA A 26 25.65 -2.75 24.29
N LEU A 27 26.54 -1.79 24.49
CA LEU A 27 26.88 -0.79 23.47
C LEU A 27 27.56 -1.43 22.26
N THR A 28 28.50 -2.39 22.49
CA THR A 28 29.14 -3.09 21.37
C THR A 28 28.11 -3.85 20.54
N LEU A 29 27.23 -4.62 21.19
CA LEU A 29 26.19 -5.36 20.50
C LEU A 29 25.23 -4.41 19.75
N PHE A 30 24.80 -3.31 20.39
CA PHE A 30 23.95 -2.30 19.77
C PHE A 30 24.59 -1.71 18.51
N VAL A 31 25.87 -1.29 18.60
CA VAL A 31 26.59 -0.73 17.44
C VAL A 31 26.74 -1.77 16.33
N VAL A 32 27.18 -3.00 16.67
CA VAL A 32 27.35 -4.07 15.67
C VAL A 32 26.02 -4.38 14.98
N MET A 33 24.94 -4.55 15.74
CA MET A 33 23.64 -4.83 15.17
C MET A 33 23.11 -3.64 14.33
N SER A 34 23.36 -2.40 14.78
CA SER A 34 23.00 -1.20 14.00
C SER A 34 23.75 -1.12 12.67
N VAL A 35 25.05 -1.47 12.64
CA VAL A 35 25.82 -1.51 11.40
C VAL A 35 25.32 -2.62 10.48
N ILE A 36 25.06 -3.82 11.02
CA ILE A 36 24.56 -4.94 10.22
C ILE A 36 23.19 -4.63 9.62
N THR A 37 22.24 -4.20 10.47
CA THR A 37 20.84 -3.99 10.03
C THR A 37 20.60 -2.64 9.37
N GLY A 38 21.35 -1.61 9.73
CA GLY A 38 21.18 -0.25 9.23
C GLY A 38 22.05 0.09 8.01
N LEU A 39 23.15 -0.62 7.80
CA LEU A 39 24.07 -0.35 6.69
C LEU A 39 24.26 -1.58 5.79
N LEU A 40 24.82 -2.65 6.31
CA LEU A 40 25.21 -3.81 5.50
C LEU A 40 24.00 -4.47 4.82
N TYR A 41 22.96 -4.78 5.59
CA TYR A 41 21.76 -5.42 5.06
C TYR A 41 21.04 -4.57 4.01
N PRO A 42 20.71 -3.27 4.24
CA PRO A 42 20.05 -2.44 3.22
C PRO A 42 20.89 -2.23 1.96
N LEU A 43 22.20 -2.05 2.09
CA LEU A 43 23.08 -1.88 0.92
C LEU A 43 23.18 -3.15 0.10
N LEU A 44 23.34 -4.31 0.76
CA LEU A 44 23.40 -5.60 0.09
C LEU A 44 22.11 -5.94 -0.63
N THR A 45 20.97 -5.82 0.06
CA THR A 45 19.64 -6.09 -0.54
C THR A 45 19.33 -5.15 -1.69
N THR A 46 19.63 -3.86 -1.56
CA THR A 46 19.45 -2.87 -2.64
C THR A 46 20.36 -3.18 -3.82
N GLY A 47 21.62 -3.54 -3.59
CA GLY A 47 22.57 -3.94 -4.63
C GLY A 47 22.08 -5.15 -5.41
N ILE A 48 21.66 -6.22 -4.73
CA ILE A 48 21.08 -7.42 -5.33
C ILE A 48 19.79 -7.08 -6.10
N ALA A 49 18.88 -6.33 -5.48
CA ALA A 49 17.61 -5.94 -6.11
C ALA A 49 17.84 -5.16 -7.41
N ARG A 50 18.77 -4.20 -7.43
CA ARG A 50 19.11 -3.43 -8.63
C ARG A 50 19.76 -4.29 -9.72
N ALA A 51 20.53 -5.30 -9.34
CA ALA A 51 21.17 -6.18 -10.31
C ALA A 51 20.19 -7.20 -10.92
N VAL A 52 19.25 -7.73 -10.13
CA VAL A 52 18.34 -8.81 -10.55
C VAL A 52 17.00 -8.25 -11.06
N PHE A 53 16.49 -7.18 -10.44
CA PHE A 53 15.17 -6.57 -10.72
C PHE A 53 15.28 -5.05 -10.89
N PRO A 54 16.02 -4.55 -11.90
CA PRO A 54 16.32 -3.12 -12.02
C PRO A 54 15.07 -2.23 -12.11
N THR A 55 14.07 -2.64 -12.88
CA THR A 55 12.83 -1.87 -13.05
C THR A 55 12.02 -1.79 -11.75
N GLN A 56 11.84 -2.91 -11.06
CA GLN A 56 11.10 -2.96 -9.80
C GLN A 56 11.85 -2.22 -8.68
N ALA A 57 13.17 -2.39 -8.62
CA ALA A 57 14.02 -1.69 -7.66
C ALA A 57 14.04 -0.16 -7.88
N ALA A 58 13.77 0.29 -9.11
CA ALA A 58 13.60 1.71 -9.44
C ALA A 58 12.17 2.24 -9.21
N GLY A 59 11.23 1.39 -8.75
CA GLY A 59 9.84 1.78 -8.47
C GLY A 59 8.88 1.61 -9.64
N SER A 60 9.20 0.76 -10.62
CA SER A 60 8.34 0.45 -11.79
C SER A 60 7.81 1.69 -12.50
N LEU A 61 8.71 2.64 -12.75
CA LEU A 61 8.38 3.94 -13.34
C LEU A 61 7.86 3.80 -14.77
N ILE A 62 6.89 4.62 -15.11
CA ILE A 62 6.36 4.79 -16.47
C ILE A 62 6.95 6.04 -17.05
N GLU A 63 7.66 5.90 -18.19
CA GLU A 63 8.27 7.01 -18.88
C GLU A 63 7.61 7.22 -20.24
N GLN A 64 7.42 8.49 -20.60
CA GLN A 64 6.94 8.91 -21.90
C GLN A 64 7.79 10.09 -22.39
N ASN A 65 8.39 9.95 -23.57
CA ASN A 65 9.28 10.96 -24.16
C ASN A 65 10.45 11.39 -23.22
N GLY A 66 11.04 10.44 -22.50
CA GLY A 66 12.14 10.69 -21.55
C GLY A 66 11.74 11.38 -20.25
N LYS A 67 10.43 11.52 -19.99
CA LYS A 67 9.88 12.08 -18.75
C LYS A 67 9.12 11.04 -17.98
N VAL A 68 9.41 10.89 -16.68
CA VAL A 68 8.62 10.06 -15.76
C VAL A 68 7.24 10.67 -15.60
N ILE A 69 6.20 9.90 -15.92
CA ILE A 69 4.79 10.31 -15.85
C ILE A 69 4.01 9.60 -14.74
N GLY A 70 4.58 8.56 -14.15
CA GLY A 70 3.95 7.80 -13.07
C GLY A 70 4.70 6.53 -12.73
N SER A 71 4.05 5.66 -11.98
CA SER A 71 4.50 4.30 -11.67
C SER A 71 3.34 3.33 -11.86
N THR A 72 3.62 2.09 -12.29
CA THR A 72 2.59 1.05 -12.38
C THR A 72 2.01 0.66 -11.02
N LEU A 73 2.71 1.01 -9.93
CA LEU A 73 2.31 0.69 -8.56
C LEU A 73 1.44 1.77 -7.90
N ILE A 74 1.27 2.93 -8.56
CA ILE A 74 0.59 4.08 -7.97
C ILE A 74 -0.49 4.57 -8.93
N GLY A 75 -1.72 4.64 -8.44
CA GLY A 75 -2.85 5.18 -9.19
C GLY A 75 -2.72 6.69 -9.44
N GLN A 76 -3.60 7.18 -10.29
CA GLN A 76 -3.71 8.61 -10.60
C GLN A 76 -5.17 9.04 -10.48
N LEU A 77 -5.37 10.28 -10.07
CA LEU A 77 -6.70 10.86 -9.97
C LEU A 77 -7.19 11.28 -11.35
N PHE A 78 -8.27 10.67 -11.82
CA PHE A 78 -8.99 11.09 -13.02
C PHE A 78 -10.38 11.59 -12.62
N THR A 79 -10.75 12.77 -13.08
CA THR A 79 -12.06 13.39 -12.86
C THR A 79 -12.84 13.62 -14.16
N ASP A 80 -12.15 13.52 -15.31
CA ASP A 80 -12.76 13.66 -16.63
C ASP A 80 -13.61 12.41 -16.96
N SER A 81 -14.83 12.61 -17.48
CA SER A 81 -15.76 11.54 -17.84
C SER A 81 -15.23 10.60 -18.94
N ARG A 82 -14.24 11.03 -19.71
CA ARG A 82 -13.57 10.24 -20.77
C ARG A 82 -12.63 9.17 -20.21
N HIS A 83 -12.31 9.19 -18.92
CA HIS A 83 -11.41 8.22 -18.28
C HIS A 83 -12.17 7.33 -17.30
N PHE A 84 -11.64 6.13 -17.06
CA PHE A 84 -12.04 5.34 -15.90
C PHE A 84 -11.60 6.06 -14.65
N TRP A 85 -12.50 6.24 -13.71
CA TRP A 85 -12.16 6.80 -12.40
C TRP A 85 -11.59 5.71 -11.51
N SER A 86 -10.54 6.07 -10.81
CA SER A 86 -9.84 5.21 -9.88
C SER A 86 -10.58 5.11 -8.54
N ARG A 87 -10.09 4.28 -7.64
CA ARG A 87 -10.53 4.28 -6.24
C ARG A 87 -10.27 5.63 -5.59
N PRO A 88 -11.11 6.06 -4.62
CA PRO A 88 -10.81 7.25 -3.83
C PRO A 88 -9.47 7.11 -3.08
N SER A 89 -8.67 8.15 -3.11
CA SER A 89 -7.44 8.25 -2.32
C SER A 89 -7.70 8.98 -1.01
N ALA A 90 -7.13 8.47 0.09
CA ALA A 90 -7.18 9.13 1.40
C ALA A 90 -5.98 10.06 1.64
N THR A 91 -5.01 10.12 0.72
CA THR A 91 -3.84 11.00 0.85
C THR A 91 -4.15 12.42 0.37
N SER A 92 -3.35 13.39 0.81
CA SER A 92 -3.44 14.79 0.37
C SER A 92 -2.05 15.28 -0.08
N PRO A 93 -1.89 15.70 -1.36
CA PRO A 93 -2.83 15.51 -2.47
C PRO A 93 -3.15 14.03 -2.72
N ALA A 94 -4.19 13.75 -3.51
CA ALA A 94 -4.55 12.37 -3.84
C ALA A 94 -3.39 11.62 -4.52
N TYR A 95 -3.19 10.35 -4.17
CA TYR A 95 -2.09 9.50 -4.64
C TYR A 95 -0.68 10.01 -4.30
N ASN A 96 -0.54 10.66 -3.16
CA ASN A 96 0.76 11.13 -2.68
C ASN A 96 1.60 9.96 -2.14
N ALA A 97 2.55 9.49 -2.93
CA ALA A 97 3.43 8.38 -2.56
C ALA A 97 4.33 8.67 -1.35
N ALA A 98 4.62 9.95 -1.08
CA ALA A 98 5.42 10.35 0.08
C ALA A 98 4.64 10.29 1.41
N ALA A 99 3.30 10.16 1.34
CA ALA A 99 2.42 10.12 2.51
C ALA A 99 1.32 9.07 2.36
N SER A 100 1.72 7.82 2.00
CA SER A 100 0.80 6.69 1.90
C SER A 100 0.02 6.50 3.21
N SER A 101 -1.32 6.54 3.12
CA SER A 101 -2.22 6.40 4.26
C SER A 101 -3.62 5.99 3.83
N GLY A 102 -4.29 5.22 4.67
CA GLY A 102 -5.73 4.97 4.57
C GLY A 102 -6.56 6.03 5.31
N SER A 103 -7.87 6.02 5.08
CA SER A 103 -8.80 6.92 5.80
C SER A 103 -8.93 6.60 7.29
N ASN A 104 -8.63 5.36 7.69
CA ASN A 104 -8.73 4.84 9.06
C ASN A 104 -10.12 5.07 9.71
N GLN A 105 -11.17 5.09 8.90
CA GLN A 105 -12.54 5.31 9.33
C GLN A 105 -13.25 3.97 9.57
N GLY A 106 -13.74 3.78 10.78
CA GLY A 106 -14.55 2.60 11.11
C GLY A 106 -15.96 2.66 10.52
N PRO A 107 -16.68 1.52 10.45
CA PRO A 107 -18.00 1.43 9.80
C PRO A 107 -19.08 2.31 10.46
N LEU A 108 -18.93 2.65 11.73
CA LEU A 108 -19.86 3.52 12.46
C LEU A 108 -19.43 5.01 12.43
N ASN A 109 -18.34 5.36 11.76
CA ASN A 109 -17.90 6.75 11.67
C ASN A 109 -18.79 7.53 10.68
N PRO A 110 -19.49 8.60 11.09
CA PRO A 110 -20.34 9.38 10.20
C PRO A 110 -19.58 9.98 9.03
N ALA A 111 -18.30 10.35 9.21
CA ALA A 111 -17.48 10.88 8.13
C ALA A 111 -17.26 9.86 6.98
N LEU A 112 -17.28 8.56 7.26
CA LEU A 112 -17.26 7.54 6.22
C LEU A 112 -18.54 7.56 5.39
N ALA A 113 -19.70 7.62 6.07
CA ALA A 113 -21.00 7.65 5.41
C ALA A 113 -21.15 8.90 4.53
N ASP A 114 -20.74 10.06 5.02
CA ASP A 114 -20.78 11.33 4.28
C ASP A 114 -19.85 11.29 3.06
N ALA A 115 -18.64 10.78 3.21
CA ALA A 115 -17.71 10.62 2.11
C ALA A 115 -18.23 9.65 1.03
N VAL A 116 -18.82 8.54 1.43
CA VAL A 116 -19.45 7.56 0.51
C VAL A 116 -20.63 8.23 -0.23
N LYS A 117 -21.51 8.95 0.48
CA LYS A 117 -22.64 9.66 -0.11
C LYS A 117 -22.20 10.67 -1.17
N THR A 118 -21.22 11.51 -0.86
CA THR A 118 -20.67 12.50 -1.80
C THR A 118 -20.11 11.83 -3.07
N ARG A 119 -19.41 10.71 -2.93
CA ARG A 119 -18.87 9.95 -4.06
C ARG A 119 -19.94 9.28 -4.90
N ILE A 120 -21.00 8.76 -4.28
CA ILE A 120 -22.19 8.24 -4.98
C ILE A 120 -22.84 9.33 -5.81
N GLU A 121 -23.04 10.52 -5.24
CA GLU A 121 -23.63 11.68 -5.93
C GLU A 121 -22.78 12.10 -7.13
N ALA A 122 -21.45 12.15 -6.99
CA ALA A 122 -20.53 12.46 -8.08
C ALA A 122 -20.60 11.43 -9.23
N LEU A 123 -20.62 10.13 -8.90
CA LEU A 123 -20.74 9.06 -9.91
C LEU A 123 -22.07 9.11 -10.66
N ARG A 124 -23.18 9.36 -9.95
CA ARG A 124 -24.51 9.52 -10.56
C ARG A 124 -24.61 10.77 -11.42
N ALA A 125 -24.00 11.87 -10.99
CA ALA A 125 -23.95 13.10 -11.78
C ALA A 125 -23.14 12.93 -13.08
N ALA A 126 -22.07 12.11 -13.04
CA ALA A 126 -21.27 11.84 -14.23
C ALA A 126 -21.94 10.89 -15.24
N ASP A 127 -22.88 10.05 -14.80
CA ASP A 127 -23.64 9.11 -15.64
C ASP A 127 -25.09 8.97 -15.14
N PRO A 128 -25.95 9.99 -15.36
CA PRO A 128 -27.31 10.03 -14.81
C PRO A 128 -28.24 8.91 -15.29
N GLY A 129 -27.92 8.28 -16.42
CA GLY A 129 -28.68 7.15 -16.96
C GLY A 129 -28.31 5.78 -16.40
N ASN A 130 -27.26 5.71 -15.60
CA ASN A 130 -26.77 4.43 -15.05
C ASN A 130 -27.53 4.07 -13.77
N THR A 131 -28.33 3.02 -13.83
CA THR A 131 -29.11 2.51 -12.69
C THR A 131 -28.45 1.34 -11.97
N GLN A 132 -27.27 0.92 -12.40
CA GLN A 132 -26.56 -0.20 -11.79
C GLN A 132 -26.14 0.12 -10.35
N ALA A 133 -25.95 -0.94 -9.54
CA ALA A 133 -25.39 -0.80 -8.21
C ALA A 133 -23.92 -0.31 -8.31
N ILE A 134 -23.61 0.72 -7.54
CA ILE A 134 -22.25 1.28 -7.51
C ILE A 134 -21.32 0.34 -6.75
N PRO A 135 -20.23 -0.13 -7.35
CA PRO A 135 -19.23 -0.96 -6.68
C PRO A 135 -18.56 -0.24 -5.50
N ALA A 136 -18.33 -0.98 -4.41
CA ALA A 136 -17.83 -0.42 -3.17
C ALA A 136 -16.45 0.25 -3.32
N ASP A 137 -15.60 -0.26 -4.20
CA ASP A 137 -14.26 0.28 -4.45
C ASP A 137 -14.25 1.64 -5.18
N LEU A 138 -15.36 2.04 -5.83
CA LEU A 138 -15.51 3.39 -6.37
C LEU A 138 -15.91 4.43 -5.30
N VAL A 139 -16.34 3.99 -4.13
CA VAL A 139 -16.80 4.89 -3.07
C VAL A 139 -16.01 4.78 -1.77
N THR A 140 -15.13 3.77 -1.65
CA THR A 140 -14.26 3.57 -0.47
C THR A 140 -12.79 3.72 -0.83
N ALA A 141 -12.04 4.43 0.01
CA ALA A 141 -10.61 4.61 -0.16
C ALA A 141 -9.85 3.28 0.01
N SER A 142 -8.73 3.12 -0.71
CA SER A 142 -7.80 2.03 -0.45
C SER A 142 -7.05 2.23 0.86
N ALA A 143 -6.52 1.15 1.43
CA ALA A 143 -5.75 1.20 2.68
C ALA A 143 -4.45 2.02 2.53
N SER A 144 -3.84 2.02 1.34
CA SER A 144 -2.62 2.78 1.04
C SER A 144 -2.91 4.21 0.56
N GLY A 145 -4.11 4.47 0.02
CA GLY A 145 -4.41 5.70 -0.72
C GLY A 145 -3.71 5.79 -2.08
N LEU A 146 -3.02 4.72 -2.52
CA LEU A 146 -2.20 4.71 -3.74
C LEU A 146 -2.60 3.62 -4.75
N ASP A 147 -3.58 2.78 -4.43
CA ASP A 147 -3.96 1.60 -5.22
C ASP A 147 -4.32 1.97 -6.68
N PRO A 148 -3.56 1.48 -7.68
CA PRO A 148 -3.82 1.76 -9.09
C PRO A 148 -4.98 0.96 -9.67
N HIS A 149 -5.42 -0.10 -8.98
CA HIS A 149 -6.40 -1.05 -9.50
C HIS A 149 -7.83 -0.68 -9.11
N ILE A 150 -8.75 -1.05 -9.98
CA ILE A 150 -10.19 -1.06 -9.71
C ILE A 150 -10.73 -2.47 -9.95
N SER A 151 -11.82 -2.82 -9.30
CA SER A 151 -12.46 -4.13 -9.54
C SER A 151 -13.03 -4.23 -10.97
N VAL A 152 -13.20 -5.46 -11.46
CA VAL A 152 -13.88 -5.72 -12.73
C VAL A 152 -15.30 -5.12 -12.71
N ALA A 153 -15.98 -5.19 -11.56
CA ALA A 153 -17.29 -4.57 -11.38
C ALA A 153 -17.22 -3.04 -11.53
N ALA A 154 -16.20 -2.40 -10.95
CA ALA A 154 -15.99 -0.95 -11.07
C ALA A 154 -15.63 -0.53 -12.50
N ALA A 155 -14.86 -1.33 -13.21
CA ALA A 155 -14.58 -1.10 -14.62
C ALA A 155 -15.87 -1.19 -15.44
N ASN A 156 -16.62 -2.29 -15.32
CA ASN A 156 -17.86 -2.52 -16.06
C ASN A 156 -18.93 -1.45 -15.79
N TYR A 157 -19.06 -1.00 -14.54
CA TYR A 157 -19.95 0.10 -14.17
C TYR A 157 -19.69 1.37 -15.00
N GLN A 158 -18.43 1.63 -15.38
CA GLN A 158 -18.01 2.84 -16.05
C GLN A 158 -17.96 2.73 -17.59
N VAL A 159 -18.05 1.53 -18.16
CA VAL A 159 -17.90 1.27 -19.61
C VAL A 159 -18.82 2.14 -20.45
N ALA A 160 -20.11 2.21 -20.13
CA ALA A 160 -21.11 2.96 -20.90
C ALA A 160 -20.79 4.47 -20.91
N ARG A 161 -20.43 5.04 -19.77
CA ARG A 161 -20.04 6.44 -19.62
C ARG A 161 -18.81 6.77 -20.47
N VAL A 162 -17.76 5.95 -20.36
CA VAL A 162 -16.49 6.16 -21.09
C VAL A 162 -16.72 6.02 -22.59
N ALA A 163 -17.47 5.00 -23.02
CA ALA A 163 -17.83 4.79 -24.42
C ALA A 163 -18.56 6.01 -25.02
N LYS A 164 -19.61 6.49 -24.33
CA LYS A 164 -20.36 7.68 -24.72
C LYS A 164 -19.48 8.92 -24.79
N SER A 165 -18.65 9.17 -23.78
CA SER A 165 -17.79 10.36 -23.68
C SER A 165 -16.67 10.39 -24.74
N ARG A 166 -16.29 9.21 -25.25
CA ARG A 166 -15.27 9.07 -26.31
C ARG A 166 -15.84 8.84 -27.71
N ASN A 167 -17.15 8.82 -27.86
CA ASN A 167 -17.82 8.45 -29.10
C ASN A 167 -17.37 7.08 -29.65
N LEU A 168 -17.21 6.10 -28.76
CA LEU A 168 -16.85 4.73 -29.11
C LEU A 168 -18.02 3.78 -28.90
N PRO A 169 -18.09 2.67 -29.67
CA PRO A 169 -19.04 1.61 -29.39
C PRO A 169 -18.76 0.99 -28.01
N VAL A 170 -19.83 0.70 -27.23
CA VAL A 170 -19.72 0.11 -25.89
C VAL A 170 -18.96 -1.23 -25.92
N ASN A 171 -19.21 -2.08 -26.90
CA ASN A 171 -18.54 -3.36 -27.07
C ASN A 171 -17.02 -3.21 -27.28
N ARG A 172 -16.57 -2.13 -27.93
CA ARG A 172 -15.15 -1.86 -28.10
C ARG A 172 -14.48 -1.51 -26.79
N VAL A 173 -15.13 -0.70 -25.95
CA VAL A 173 -14.60 -0.35 -24.61
C VAL A 173 -14.62 -1.58 -23.71
N GLN A 174 -15.66 -2.41 -23.78
CA GLN A 174 -15.74 -3.67 -23.04
C GLN A 174 -14.60 -4.61 -23.39
N GLN A 175 -14.31 -4.82 -24.66
CA GLN A 175 -13.19 -5.65 -25.12
C GLN A 175 -11.82 -5.15 -24.56
N LEU A 176 -11.64 -3.84 -24.46
CA LEU A 176 -10.42 -3.27 -23.87
C LEU A 176 -10.35 -3.54 -22.35
N VAL A 177 -11.47 -3.48 -21.65
CA VAL A 177 -11.53 -3.84 -20.23
C VAL A 177 -11.22 -5.32 -20.05
N ASP A 178 -11.87 -6.20 -20.82
CA ASP A 178 -11.69 -7.64 -20.72
C ASP A 178 -10.23 -8.07 -20.98
N ALA A 179 -9.54 -7.37 -21.90
CA ALA A 179 -8.14 -7.61 -22.20
C ALA A 179 -7.16 -7.17 -21.10
N GLN A 180 -7.62 -6.35 -20.14
CA GLN A 180 -6.81 -5.83 -19.03
C GLN A 180 -7.17 -6.49 -17.69
N ILE A 181 -8.04 -7.51 -17.69
CA ILE A 181 -8.38 -8.24 -16.46
C ILE A 181 -7.19 -9.11 -16.07
N GLU A 182 -6.65 -8.81 -14.90
CA GLU A 182 -5.61 -9.64 -14.28
C GLU A 182 -6.26 -10.75 -13.44
N PRO A 183 -5.86 -12.02 -13.61
CA PRO A 183 -6.33 -13.10 -12.76
C PRO A 183 -5.86 -12.86 -11.31
N ARG A 184 -6.69 -13.26 -10.35
CA ARG A 184 -6.26 -13.29 -8.94
C ARG A 184 -5.13 -14.33 -8.81
N ALA A 185 -4.00 -13.88 -8.23
CA ALA A 185 -2.90 -14.75 -7.86
C ALA A 185 -3.29 -15.69 -6.71
#